data_339b8a45bc5f34837e3b9823ef3115a3
#
_entry.id   339b8a45bc5f34837e3b9823ef3115a3
#
_cell.length_a   1.000
_cell.length_b   1.000
_cell.length_c   1.000
_cell.angle_alpha   90.00
_cell.angle_beta   90.00
_cell.angle_gamma   90.00
#
_symmetry.space_group_name_H-M   'P 1'
#
loop_
_entity.id
_entity.type
_entity.pdbx_description
1 polymer ?
#
loop_
_entity_poly.entity_id
_entity_poly.type
_entity_poly.pdbx_seq_one_letter_code
_entity_poly.pdbx_strand_id
1 'polypeptide(L)'
;MYYQITNDQLTATIHELGAELVSVKDATGTEFIFQPSPLWPGQAKTLFPNVGLAKEDCAIIRGKKYPMYQHGFLKDQILSVVK
;
A
#
# COMPACT_ATOMS: atom_id res chain seq x y z
N MET A 1 8.77 -6.81 -6.84
CA MET A 1 10.06 -6.11 -6.68
C MET A 1 9.97 -5.09 -5.55
N TYR A 2 11.05 -4.91 -4.83
CA TYR A 2 11.11 -3.96 -3.72
C TYR A 2 12.07 -2.83 -4.08
N TYR A 3 11.71 -1.62 -3.68
CA TYR A 3 12.55 -0.44 -3.86
C TYR A 3 12.90 0.14 -2.49
N GLN A 4 14.12 0.67 -2.36
CA GLN A 4 14.55 1.27 -1.12
C GLN A 4 14.91 2.73 -1.33
N ILE A 5 14.51 3.56 -0.37
CA ILE A 5 14.99 4.94 -0.26
C ILE A 5 15.60 5.08 1.12
N THR A 6 16.72 5.78 1.19
CA THR A 6 17.48 5.86 2.43
C THR A 6 18.14 7.21 2.59
N ASN A 7 18.29 7.61 3.82
CA ASN A 7 19.17 8.69 4.22
C ASN A 7 20.10 8.16 5.33
N ASP A 8 20.83 9.04 6.00
CA ASP A 8 21.76 8.61 7.04
C ASP A 8 21.07 8.16 8.34
N GLN A 9 19.77 8.25 8.44
CA GLN A 9 19.00 7.88 9.64
C GLN A 9 18.03 6.73 9.41
N LEU A 10 17.35 6.69 8.24
CA LEU A 10 16.26 5.75 7.98
C LEU A 10 16.42 5.08 6.62
N THR A 11 15.96 3.84 6.54
CA THR A 11 15.81 3.11 5.27
C THR A 11 14.37 2.65 5.14
N ALA A 12 13.69 3.10 4.09
CA ALA A 12 12.31 2.71 3.80
C ALA A 12 12.31 1.77 2.59
N THR A 13 11.52 0.69 2.69
CA THR A 13 11.35 -0.28 1.61
C THR A 13 9.90 -0.25 1.14
N ILE A 14 9.72 -0.14 -0.17
CA ILE A 14 8.40 -0.04 -0.80
C ILE A 14 8.25 -1.20 -1.78
N HIS A 15 7.14 -1.92 -1.67
CA HIS A 15 6.81 -2.99 -2.60
C HIS A 15 6.09 -2.42 -3.82
N GLU A 16 6.42 -2.90 -5.02
CA GLU A 16 5.80 -2.39 -6.24
C GLU A 16 4.30 -2.66 -6.31
N LEU A 17 3.82 -3.71 -5.66
CA LEU A 17 2.38 -3.98 -5.58
C LEU A 17 1.73 -2.95 -4.67
N GLY A 18 0.94 -2.05 -5.26
CA GLY A 18 0.24 -1.00 -4.53
C GLY A 18 1.14 0.09 -3.97
N ALA A 19 2.44 0.10 -4.32
CA ALA A 19 3.43 1.00 -3.72
C ALA A 19 3.37 0.95 -2.20
N GLU A 20 3.20 -0.24 -1.66
CA GLU A 20 3.02 -0.44 -0.22
C GLU A 20 4.32 -0.24 0.54
N LEU A 21 4.29 0.60 1.60
CA LEU A 21 5.43 0.76 2.50
C LEU A 21 5.50 -0.48 3.39
N VAL A 22 6.54 -1.30 3.22
CA VAL A 22 6.63 -2.57 3.91
C VAL A 22 7.67 -2.59 5.02
N SER A 23 8.58 -1.62 5.05
CA SER A 23 9.63 -1.56 6.07
C SER A 23 10.14 -0.14 6.22
N VAL A 24 10.34 0.29 7.46
CA VAL A 24 11.10 1.49 7.80
C VAL A 24 12.00 1.13 8.96
N LYS A 25 13.31 1.16 8.74
CA LYS A 25 14.29 0.84 9.77
C LYS A 25 15.20 2.02 10.06
N ASP A 26 15.61 2.14 11.33
CA ASP A 26 16.62 3.11 11.71
C ASP A 26 18.03 2.54 11.55
N ALA A 27 19.05 3.31 11.96
CA ALA A 27 20.44 2.90 11.82
C ALA A 27 20.81 1.68 12.70
N THR A 28 20.01 1.38 13.71
CA THR A 28 20.24 0.22 14.60
C THR A 28 19.51 -1.03 14.11
N GLY A 29 18.71 -0.91 13.04
CA GLY A 29 17.94 -2.03 12.51
C GLY A 29 16.55 -2.18 13.14
N THR A 30 16.11 -1.23 13.95
CA THR A 30 14.77 -1.27 14.54
C THR A 30 13.72 -1.04 13.45
N GLU A 31 12.75 -1.97 13.36
CA GLU A 31 11.67 -1.93 12.37
C GLU A 31 10.46 -1.20 12.94
N PHE A 32 9.93 -0.22 12.19
CA PHE A 32 8.78 0.59 12.62
C PHE A 32 7.46 0.20 11.95
N ILE A 33 7.50 -0.64 10.91
CA ILE A 33 6.30 -1.09 10.21
C ILE A 33 5.94 -2.50 10.68
N PHE A 34 4.65 -2.73 10.97
CA PHE A 34 4.17 -4.07 11.33
C PHE A 34 4.59 -5.07 10.25
N GLN A 35 5.16 -6.21 10.67
CA GLN A 35 5.54 -7.26 9.75
C GLN A 35 4.45 -8.32 9.69
N PRO A 36 4.17 -8.88 8.49
CA PRO A 36 3.10 -9.85 8.35
C PRO A 36 3.28 -11.07 9.24
N SER A 37 2.16 -11.61 9.70
CA SER A 37 2.13 -12.83 10.49
C SER A 37 1.04 -13.75 9.95
N PRO A 38 0.99 -15.03 10.36
CA PRO A 38 -0.12 -15.90 9.97
C PRO A 38 -1.49 -15.37 10.40
N LEU A 39 -1.53 -14.54 11.44
CA LEU A 39 -2.78 -13.95 11.93
C LEU A 39 -3.21 -12.72 11.14
N TRP A 40 -2.24 -11.98 10.58
CA TRP A 40 -2.56 -10.75 9.85
C TRP A 40 -1.48 -10.47 8.81
N PRO A 41 -1.78 -10.65 7.51
CA PRO A 41 -0.78 -10.46 6.45
C PRO A 41 -0.64 -9.02 5.98
N GLY A 42 -1.54 -8.13 6.38
CA GLY A 42 -1.53 -6.75 5.91
C GLY A 42 -0.49 -5.88 6.60
N GLN A 43 -0.03 -4.86 5.90
CA GLN A 43 0.88 -3.84 6.43
C GLN A 43 0.30 -2.44 6.16
N ALA A 44 1.03 -1.58 5.47
CA ALA A 44 0.58 -0.23 5.16
C ALA A 44 0.00 -0.16 3.75
N LYS A 45 -1.11 -0.82 3.51
CA LYS A 45 -1.73 -0.86 2.19
C LYS A 45 -2.20 0.52 1.74
N THR A 46 -2.01 0.80 0.45
CA THR A 46 -2.43 2.07 -0.13
C THR A 46 -3.92 2.03 -0.42
N LEU A 47 -4.67 2.86 0.28
CA LEU A 47 -6.13 2.90 0.20
C LEU A 47 -6.55 3.98 -0.81
N PHE A 48 -6.95 3.56 -2.01
CA PHE A 48 -7.34 4.49 -3.07
C PHE A 48 -8.19 3.77 -4.12
N PRO A 49 -9.25 4.39 -4.65
CA PRO A 49 -9.72 5.76 -4.35
C PRO A 49 -10.59 5.88 -3.11
N ASN A 50 -10.93 4.78 -2.44
CA ASN A 50 -11.78 4.86 -1.26
C ASN A 50 -11.15 4.11 -0.07
N VAL A 51 -11.68 4.40 1.11
CA VAL A 51 -11.32 3.73 2.35
C VAL A 51 -12.56 2.97 2.82
N GLY A 52 -12.38 1.68 3.17
CA GLY A 52 -13.49 0.85 3.60
C GLY A 52 -14.28 0.27 2.44
N LEU A 53 -15.50 -0.17 2.75
CA LEU A 53 -16.40 -0.78 1.77
C LEU A 53 -17.22 0.28 1.04
N ALA A 54 -17.41 0.07 -0.25
CA ALA A 54 -18.34 0.85 -1.05
C ALA A 54 -19.70 0.13 -1.07
N LYS A 55 -20.78 0.90 -1.20
CA LYS A 55 -22.12 0.33 -1.30
C LYS A 55 -22.20 -0.54 -2.55
N GLU A 56 -22.62 -1.79 -2.39
CA GLU A 56 -22.75 -2.76 -3.48
C GLU A 56 -21.45 -2.96 -4.26
N ASP A 57 -20.30 -2.75 -3.60
CA ASP A 57 -18.98 -2.89 -4.19
C ASP A 57 -18.83 -2.10 -5.50
N CYS A 58 -19.39 -0.90 -5.56
CA CYS A 58 -19.26 -0.06 -6.74
C CYS A 58 -19.21 1.42 -6.40
N ALA A 59 -18.68 2.20 -7.34
CA ALA A 59 -18.68 3.65 -7.30
C ALA A 59 -19.38 4.19 -8.53
N ILE A 60 -20.12 5.29 -8.37
CA ILE A 60 -20.77 5.96 -9.49
C ILE A 60 -20.04 7.26 -9.75
N ILE A 61 -19.43 7.37 -10.92
CA ILE A 61 -18.66 8.55 -11.29
C ILE A 61 -19.19 9.04 -12.63
N ARG A 62 -19.67 10.29 -12.64
CA ARG A 62 -20.27 10.90 -13.82
C ARG A 62 -21.39 10.02 -14.41
N GLY A 63 -22.22 9.45 -13.52
CA GLY A 63 -23.35 8.61 -13.91
C GLY A 63 -23.00 7.20 -14.35
N LYS A 64 -21.72 6.82 -14.33
CA LYS A 64 -21.29 5.49 -14.74
C LYS A 64 -20.86 4.67 -13.55
N LYS A 65 -21.24 3.40 -13.52
CA LYS A 65 -20.90 2.44 -12.46
C LYS A 65 -19.53 1.82 -12.70
N TYR A 66 -18.71 1.80 -11.66
CA TYR A 66 -17.39 1.14 -11.68
C TYR A 66 -17.32 0.15 -10.52
N PRO A 67 -16.77 -1.06 -10.73
CA PRO A 67 -16.49 -1.96 -9.61
C PRO A 67 -15.54 -1.30 -8.62
N MET A 68 -15.85 -1.41 -7.33
CA MET A 68 -15.01 -0.80 -6.30
C MET A 68 -15.09 -1.66 -5.05
N TYR A 69 -14.05 -2.44 -4.81
CA TYR A 69 -13.98 -3.32 -3.67
C TYR A 69 -13.41 -2.62 -2.46
N GLN A 70 -13.35 -3.34 -1.33
CA GLN A 70 -12.88 -2.77 -0.07
C GLN A 70 -11.51 -2.08 -0.25
N HIS A 71 -11.41 -0.83 0.19
CA HIS A 71 -10.20 0.00 0.13
C HIS A 71 -9.73 0.33 -1.30
N GLY A 72 -10.60 0.15 -2.31
CA GLY A 72 -10.28 0.52 -3.68
C GLY A 72 -9.39 -0.49 -4.40
N PHE A 73 -8.66 -0.03 -5.42
CA PHE A 73 -7.92 -0.93 -6.31
C PHE A 73 -6.42 -0.67 -6.37
N LEU A 74 -5.93 0.48 -5.87
CA LEU A 74 -4.50 0.81 -6.05
C LEU A 74 -3.60 -0.19 -5.33
N LYS A 75 -4.04 -0.73 -4.21
CA LYS A 75 -3.28 -1.72 -3.43
C LYS A 75 -2.97 -3.00 -4.23
N ASP A 76 -3.74 -3.26 -5.29
CA ASP A 76 -3.61 -4.46 -6.11
C ASP A 76 -2.95 -4.19 -7.46
N GLN A 77 -2.41 -2.99 -7.68
CA GLN A 77 -1.77 -2.60 -8.93
C GLN A 77 -0.25 -2.62 -8.79
N ILE A 78 0.43 -3.00 -9.87
CA ILE A 78 1.88 -2.92 -9.94
C ILE A 78 2.26 -1.51 -10.37
N LEU A 79 3.10 -0.85 -9.57
CA LEU A 79 3.55 0.52 -9.83
C LEU A 79 5.05 0.51 -10.09
N SER A 80 5.53 1.47 -10.86
CA SER A 80 6.93 1.58 -11.19
C SER A 80 7.52 2.90 -10.67
N VAL A 81 8.83 2.88 -10.43
CA VAL A 81 9.55 4.08 -10.00
C VAL A 81 9.70 5.02 -11.18
N VAL A 82 9.35 6.28 -10.95
CA VAL A 82 9.55 7.37 -11.92
C VAL A 82 10.55 8.34 -11.32
N LYS A 83 11.56 8.67 -12.09
CA LYS A 83 12.60 9.61 -11.64
C LYS A 83 12.31 11.02 -12.11
#